data_1e8bbc21f41df3673712d1815579713b
#
_entry.id   1e8bbc21f41df3673712d1815579713b
#
_cell.length_a   1.000
_cell.length_b   1.000
_cell.length_c   1.000
_cell.angle_alpha   90.00
_cell.angle_beta   90.00
_cell.angle_gamma   90.00
#
_symmetry.space_group_name_H-M   'P 1'
#
loop_
_entity.id
_entity.type
_entity.pdbx_description
1 polymer ?
#
loop_
_entity_poly.entity_id
_entity_poly.type
_entity_poly.pdbx_seq_one_letter_code
_entity_poly.pdbx_strand_id
1 'polypeptide(L)'
;MLIQMVSINVKPGHADEFLEAFRINYEGTRLEPGNLRFDVLRNPEDEHSFVIYEVFKSPEALDEHRKTPHYQECVRRIDPILAGPRTKTFYKVEMADFLAA
;
A
#
# COMPACT_ATOMS: atom_id res chain seq x y z
N MET A 1 3.54 -7.71 -14.93
CA MET A 1 2.96 -6.64 -14.11
C MET A 1 2.14 -7.27 -12.99
N LEU A 2 2.31 -6.77 -11.78
CA LEU A 2 1.61 -7.29 -10.60
C LEU A 2 0.74 -6.19 -10.00
N ILE A 3 -0.54 -6.50 -9.75
CA ILE A 3 -1.47 -5.59 -9.09
C ILE A 3 -1.94 -6.23 -7.81
N GLN A 4 -1.89 -5.48 -6.71
CA GLN A 4 -2.49 -5.91 -5.46
C GLN A 4 -3.28 -4.78 -4.82
N MET A 5 -4.37 -5.17 -4.16
CA MET A 5 -5.14 -4.29 -3.28
C MET A 5 -4.92 -4.79 -1.86
N VAL A 6 -4.42 -3.92 -0.99
CA VAL A 6 -4.19 -4.27 0.41
C VAL A 6 -5.23 -3.57 1.26
N SER A 7 -6.08 -4.35 1.94
CA SER A 7 -7.10 -3.82 2.83
C SER A 7 -6.55 -3.74 4.25
N ILE A 8 -6.70 -2.57 4.86
CA ILE A 8 -6.15 -2.29 6.19
C ILE A 8 -7.22 -1.61 7.04
N ASN A 9 -7.51 -2.18 8.19
CA ASN A 9 -8.41 -1.58 9.16
C ASN A 9 -7.60 -1.17 10.40
N VAL A 10 -7.79 0.07 10.84
CA VAL A 10 -7.01 0.70 11.90
C VAL A 10 -7.88 0.84 13.15
N LYS A 11 -7.29 0.66 14.33
CA LYS A 11 -7.97 0.86 15.59
C LYS A 11 -8.51 2.29 15.72
N PRO A 12 -9.67 2.48 16.39
CA PRO A 12 -10.20 3.83 16.61
C PRO A 12 -9.18 4.76 17.25
N GLY A 13 -9.09 5.99 16.76
CA GLY A 13 -8.17 7.00 17.28
C GLY A 13 -6.77 6.95 16.68
N HIS A 14 -6.46 5.99 15.79
CA HIS A 14 -5.12 5.80 15.22
C HIS A 14 -5.02 6.10 13.73
N ALA A 15 -6.08 6.66 13.11
CA ALA A 15 -6.07 6.92 11.67
C ALA A 15 -5.00 7.92 11.25
N ASP A 16 -4.79 8.99 12.01
CA ASP A 16 -3.77 9.99 11.67
C ASP A 16 -2.35 9.42 11.79
N GLU A 17 -2.12 8.61 12.82
CA GLU A 17 -0.85 7.92 13.01
C GLU A 17 -0.56 6.96 11.84
N PHE A 18 -1.59 6.23 11.40
CA PHE A 18 -1.50 5.37 10.22
C PHE A 18 -1.12 6.16 8.98
N LEU A 19 -1.80 7.28 8.73
CA LEU A 19 -1.54 8.10 7.54
C LEU A 19 -0.13 8.67 7.55
N GLU A 20 0.39 9.06 8.70
CA GLU A 20 1.75 9.56 8.80
C GLU A 20 2.78 8.47 8.47
N ALA A 21 2.59 7.26 9.00
CA ALA A 21 3.46 6.14 8.69
C ALA A 21 3.41 5.79 7.19
N PHE A 22 2.21 5.82 6.59
CA PHE A 22 2.05 5.51 5.18
C PHE A 22 2.54 6.63 4.26
N ARG A 23 2.56 7.88 4.71
CA ARG A 23 3.14 8.95 3.90
C ARG A 23 4.60 8.66 3.57
N ILE A 24 5.37 8.25 4.56
CA ILE A 24 6.80 7.94 4.37
C ILE A 24 6.95 6.77 3.39
N ASN A 25 6.14 5.73 3.57
CA ASN A 25 6.14 4.58 2.65
C ASN A 25 5.73 5.00 1.24
N TYR A 26 4.69 5.83 1.12
CA TYR A 26 4.21 6.34 -0.16
C TYR A 26 5.32 7.10 -0.89
N GLU A 27 5.96 8.06 -0.23
CA GLU A 27 7.00 8.87 -0.84
C GLU A 27 8.19 8.02 -1.29
N GLY A 28 8.63 7.07 -0.45
CA GLY A 28 9.72 6.17 -0.81
C GLY A 28 9.35 5.21 -1.93
N THR A 29 8.15 4.67 -1.90
CA THR A 29 7.69 3.71 -2.90
C THR A 29 7.60 4.35 -4.28
N ARG A 30 7.14 5.60 -4.36
CA ARG A 30 7.02 6.31 -5.65
C ARG A 30 8.38 6.57 -6.30
N LEU A 31 9.47 6.47 -5.56
CA LEU A 31 10.83 6.60 -6.10
C LEU A 31 11.42 5.27 -6.55
N GLU A 32 10.77 4.15 -6.23
CA GLU A 32 11.25 2.83 -6.65
C GLU A 32 11.06 2.65 -8.15
N PRO A 33 12.08 2.22 -8.88
CA PRO A 33 11.98 2.07 -10.34
C PRO A 33 10.96 1.01 -10.77
N GLY A 34 10.65 0.05 -9.91
CA GLY A 34 9.69 -1.00 -10.19
C GLY A 34 8.26 -0.68 -9.81
N ASN A 35 7.99 0.47 -9.19
CA ASN A 35 6.64 0.87 -8.82
C ASN A 35 5.98 1.70 -9.91
N LEU A 36 4.76 1.31 -10.31
CA LEU A 36 3.99 2.04 -11.32
C LEU A 36 2.84 2.83 -10.69
N ARG A 37 2.30 2.37 -9.55
CA ARG A 37 1.19 3.02 -8.88
C ARG A 37 1.18 2.64 -7.41
N PHE A 38 0.91 3.61 -6.55
CA PHE A 38 0.79 3.38 -5.11
C PHE A 38 -0.17 4.42 -4.55
N ASP A 39 -1.46 4.05 -4.47
CA ASP A 39 -2.52 4.95 -4.03
C ASP A 39 -2.99 4.53 -2.64
N VAL A 40 -3.04 5.49 -1.72
CA VAL A 40 -3.60 5.28 -0.39
C VAL A 40 -5.02 5.80 -0.40
N LEU A 41 -6.00 4.91 -0.29
CA LEU A 41 -7.41 5.23 -0.39
C LEU A 41 -8.11 4.99 0.94
N ARG A 42 -9.08 5.86 1.26
CA ARG A 42 -9.86 5.74 2.49
C ARG A 42 -11.32 5.53 2.14
N ASN A 43 -12.00 4.63 2.87
CA ASN A 43 -13.44 4.45 2.72
C ASN A 43 -14.14 5.73 3.20
N PRO A 44 -14.99 6.37 2.36
CA PRO A 44 -15.66 7.62 2.74
C PRO A 44 -16.68 7.45 3.86
N GLU A 45 -17.11 6.22 4.14
CA GLU A 45 -18.08 5.93 5.20
C GLU A 45 -17.45 5.33 6.45
N ASP A 46 -16.15 5.02 6.43
CA ASP A 46 -15.42 4.47 7.57
C ASP A 46 -14.00 5.01 7.58
N GLU A 47 -13.76 6.00 8.42
CA GLU A 47 -12.47 6.69 8.48
C GLU A 47 -11.31 5.81 8.94
N HIS A 48 -11.59 4.60 9.43
CA HIS A 48 -10.57 3.66 9.89
C HIS A 48 -10.29 2.55 8.88
N SER A 49 -10.93 2.59 7.71
CA SER A 49 -10.79 1.57 6.68
C SER A 49 -10.08 2.13 5.46
N PHE A 50 -8.98 1.48 5.09
CA PHE A 50 -8.12 1.91 3.99
C PHE A 50 -7.89 0.79 3.00
N VAL A 51 -7.65 1.15 1.75
CA VAL A 51 -7.18 0.24 0.71
C VAL A 51 -5.97 0.88 0.05
N ILE A 52 -4.91 0.11 -0.13
CA ILE A 52 -3.74 0.55 -0.87
C ILE A 52 -3.77 -0.12 -2.23
N TYR A 53 -3.83 0.68 -3.28
CA TYR A 53 -3.82 0.20 -4.66
C TYR A 53 -2.38 0.26 -5.16
N GLU A 54 -1.76 -0.91 -5.36
CA GLU A 54 -0.34 -1.02 -5.67
C GLU A 54 -0.14 -1.74 -7.01
N VAL A 55 0.66 -1.15 -7.87
CA VAL A 55 1.04 -1.75 -9.14
C VAL A 55 2.56 -1.76 -9.26
N PHE A 56 3.13 -2.94 -9.46
CA PHE A 56 4.56 -3.13 -9.66
C PHE A 56 4.82 -3.76 -11.03
N LYS A 57 5.99 -3.49 -11.59
CA LYS A 57 6.37 -4.02 -12.92
C LYS A 57 6.41 -5.54 -12.95
N SER A 58 6.73 -6.17 -11.81
CA SER A 58 6.94 -7.62 -11.72
C SER A 58 6.82 -8.08 -10.27
N PRO A 59 6.68 -9.39 -10.01
CA PRO A 59 6.79 -9.93 -8.66
C PRO A 59 8.13 -9.61 -8.00
N GLU A 60 9.21 -9.57 -8.78
CA GLU A 60 10.54 -9.23 -8.28
C GLU A 60 10.60 -7.78 -7.78
N ALA A 61 9.91 -6.85 -8.47
CA ALA A 61 9.81 -5.46 -8.04
C ALA A 61 9.08 -5.35 -6.70
N LEU A 62 8.05 -6.15 -6.46
CA LEU A 62 7.37 -6.20 -5.18
C LEU A 62 8.29 -6.77 -4.09
N ASP A 63 9.07 -7.80 -4.40
CA ASP A 63 10.04 -8.36 -3.45
C ASP A 63 11.09 -7.31 -3.05
N GLU A 64 11.58 -6.54 -4.01
CA GLU A 64 12.52 -5.45 -3.73
C GLU A 64 11.88 -4.36 -2.87
N HIS A 65 10.61 -4.03 -3.12
CA HIS A 65 9.85 -3.07 -2.32
C HIS A 65 9.83 -3.49 -0.84
N ARG A 66 9.59 -4.77 -0.58
CA ARG A 66 9.51 -5.29 0.80
C ARG A 66 10.82 -5.24 1.56
N LYS A 67 11.94 -5.13 0.85
CA LYS A 67 13.27 -5.03 1.47
C LYS A 67 13.66 -3.60 1.80
N THR A 68 12.88 -2.62 1.36
CA THR A 68 13.24 -1.21 1.56
C THR A 68 13.04 -0.76 2.99
N PRO A 69 13.85 0.21 3.47
CA PRO A 69 13.66 0.77 4.81
C PRO A 69 12.30 1.41 5.01
N HIS A 70 11.78 2.11 3.98
CA HIS A 70 10.48 2.78 4.10
C HIS A 70 9.32 1.78 4.25
N TYR A 71 9.40 0.62 3.59
CA TYR A 71 8.39 -0.42 3.76
C TYR A 71 8.46 -1.02 5.17
N GLN A 72 9.66 -1.43 5.59
CA GLN A 72 9.85 -2.11 6.86
C GLN A 72 9.49 -1.21 8.05
N GLU A 73 9.87 0.06 7.99
CA GLU A 73 9.52 1.03 9.03
C GLU A 73 8.02 1.27 9.08
N CYS A 74 7.37 1.37 7.93
CA CYS A 74 5.92 1.54 7.87
C CYS A 74 5.21 0.36 8.53
N VAL A 75 5.57 -0.88 8.16
CA VAL A 75 4.97 -2.08 8.73
C VAL A 75 5.18 -2.13 10.25
N ARG A 76 6.39 -1.82 10.71
CA ARG A 76 6.71 -1.80 12.13
C ARG A 76 5.83 -0.80 12.89
N ARG A 77 5.57 0.36 12.30
CA ARG A 77 4.78 1.41 12.95
C ARG A 77 3.29 1.12 12.94
N ILE A 78 2.77 0.49 11.89
CA ILE A 78 1.33 0.27 11.79
C ILE A 78 0.87 -1.02 12.47
N ASP A 79 1.70 -2.06 12.57
CA ASP A 79 1.29 -3.33 13.15
C ASP A 79 0.58 -3.19 14.51
N PRO A 80 1.09 -2.39 15.47
CA PRO A 80 0.40 -2.25 16.75
C PRO A 80 -0.96 -1.57 16.71
N ILE A 81 -1.24 -0.79 15.66
CA ILE A 81 -2.48 -0.01 15.56
C ILE A 81 -3.50 -0.60 14.59
N LEU A 82 -3.23 -1.79 14.04
CA LEU A 82 -4.20 -2.47 13.18
C LEU A 82 -5.32 -3.10 14.00
N ALA A 83 -6.56 -2.98 13.49
CA ALA A 83 -7.73 -3.60 14.11
C ALA A 83 -7.86 -5.08 13.75
N GLY A 84 -7.08 -5.55 12.79
CA GLY A 84 -7.05 -6.94 12.37
C GLY A 84 -5.92 -7.14 11.36
N PRO A 85 -5.73 -8.36 10.83
CA PRO A 85 -4.68 -8.61 9.86
C PRO A 85 -4.96 -7.88 8.55
N ARG A 86 -3.88 -7.43 7.90
CA ARG A 86 -3.97 -6.90 6.54
C ARG A 86 -4.35 -8.04 5.60
N THR A 87 -5.21 -7.74 4.63
CA THR A 87 -5.58 -8.71 3.60
C THR A 87 -5.14 -8.21 2.24
N LYS A 88 -4.72 -9.12 1.37
CA LYS A 88 -4.24 -8.82 0.03
C LYS A 88 -5.08 -9.54 -1.00
N THR A 89 -5.44 -8.82 -2.06
CA THR A 89 -6.14 -9.39 -3.20
C THR A 89 -5.32 -9.05 -4.44
N PHE A 90 -4.99 -10.06 -5.24
CA PHE A 90 -4.21 -9.88 -6.45
C PHE A 90 -5.13 -9.84 -7.67
N TYR A 91 -4.77 -9.00 -8.65
CA TYR A 91 -5.54 -8.84 -9.88
C TYR A 91 -4.62 -8.92 -11.08
N LYS A 92 -5.18 -9.41 -12.18
CA LYS A 92 -4.55 -9.39 -13.49
C LYS A 92 -5.13 -8.22 -14.27
N VAL A 93 -4.27 -7.48 -14.97
CA VAL A 93 -4.74 -6.37 -15.81
C VAL A 93 -5.38 -6.93 -17.07
N GLU A 94 -6.59 -6.47 -17.37
CA GLU A 94 -7.20 -6.67 -18.67
C GLU A 94 -7.15 -5.38 -19.50
N MET A 95 -7.55 -4.26 -18.90
CA MET A 95 -7.49 -2.95 -19.55
C MET A 95 -7.14 -1.90 -18.50
N ALA A 96 -6.12 -1.09 -18.75
CA ALA A 96 -5.75 0.00 -17.85
C ALA A 96 -4.90 1.04 -18.60
N ASP A 97 -5.09 2.31 -18.28
CA ASP A 97 -4.42 3.41 -18.96
C ASP A 97 -2.90 3.39 -18.77
N PHE A 98 -2.43 2.95 -17.60
CA PHE A 98 -0.99 2.90 -17.33
C PHE A 98 -0.27 1.87 -18.20
N LEU A 99 -0.99 0.98 -18.90
CA LEU A 99 -0.39 0.05 -19.86
C LEU A 99 -0.02 0.73 -21.18
N ALA A 100 -0.60 1.88 -21.46
CA ALA A 100 -0.34 2.62 -22.69
C ALA A 100 0.96 3.44 -22.64
N ALA A 101 1.57 3.56 -21.48
CA ALA A 101 2.76 4.36 -21.26
C ALA A 101 4.04 3.66 -21.78
#